data_47061b866dfd25467a7829883e00031c
#
_entry.id   47061b866dfd25467a7829883e00031c
#
_cell.length_a   1.000
_cell.length_b   1.000
_cell.length_c   1.000
_cell.angle_alpha   90.00
_cell.angle_beta   90.00
_cell.angle_gamma   90.00
#
_symmetry.space_group_name_H-M   'P 1'
#
loop_
_entity.id
_entity.type
_entity.pdbx_description
1 polymer ?
#
loop_
_entity_poly.entity_id
_entity_poly.type
_entity_poly.pdbx_seq_one_letter_code
_entity_poly.pdbx_strand_id
1 'polypeptide(L)'
;MGADGILLAAAGQAWETNALELLAAAQRPVLKRCVDLTDLLASAATGQAAIAVLSEKLMGLDADAVIRLKRAEVRPIVVGEQDLTGIGITDFVPVDRIDELLGQIEASAPNTSVLDPEPPDVLPQTNASGRVVVVHGANGAPGRSLIGTTIAALRARDSPTVLLDLDPQAGSVAQSLGVLDEVSGLLAAARLANNGALDSPSFARCRRRINPGLDVLTGLPRSDRWMEVRAGAVPRILELSREVGDVVVDAGSSLEDDTDVSRSVGRNQTTIDAVAEADSIVLVGGAEPVGLSRLTRSLVGLREVTPVPVHVVINRMRDSLGWKRSDIQDLITTYAEPTTITFVPLDLAGVDRSMVQGKSLVEVGNSPILKALEPLLTLVFDPS
;
A
#
# COMPACT_ATOMS: atom_id res chain seq x y z
N MET A 1 15.62 0.83 29.37
CA MET A 1 16.51 -0.34 29.24
C MET A 1 16.11 -0.94 27.90
N GLY A 2 16.99 -0.81 26.87
CA GLY A 2 16.70 -1.36 25.54
C GLY A 2 16.57 -2.88 25.61
N ALA A 3 15.69 -3.44 24.79
CA ALA A 3 15.56 -4.88 24.67
C ALA A 3 16.81 -5.41 23.94
N ASP A 4 17.72 -6.09 24.66
CA ASP A 4 18.94 -6.68 24.08
C ASP A 4 18.80 -8.20 23.85
N GLY A 5 17.59 -8.75 24.01
CA GLY A 5 17.34 -10.18 23.97
C GLY A 5 17.24 -10.73 22.56
N ILE A 6 17.64 -12.00 22.39
CA ILE A 6 17.59 -12.72 21.13
C ILE A 6 16.54 -13.81 21.22
N LEU A 7 15.67 -13.91 20.20
CA LEU A 7 14.81 -15.06 19.95
C LEU A 7 15.49 -15.97 18.93
N LEU A 8 15.41 -17.29 19.13
CA LEU A 8 16.00 -18.27 18.22
C LEU A 8 14.93 -19.24 17.72
N ALA A 9 14.73 -19.32 16.41
CA ALA A 9 13.77 -20.22 15.76
C ALA A 9 14.46 -21.02 14.64
N ALA A 10 15.19 -22.05 15.03
CA ALA A 10 16.03 -22.85 14.14
C ALA A 10 15.26 -23.94 13.38
N ALA A 11 14.01 -24.22 13.72
CA ALA A 11 13.20 -25.28 13.10
C ALA A 11 13.90 -26.67 13.08
N GLY A 12 14.66 -27.00 14.12
CA GLY A 12 15.39 -28.27 14.24
C GLY A 12 16.61 -28.40 13.33
N GLN A 13 17.15 -27.30 12.82
CA GLN A 13 18.35 -27.32 11.99
C GLN A 13 19.64 -27.61 12.80
N ALA A 14 20.61 -28.28 12.19
CA ALA A 14 21.85 -28.68 12.85
C ALA A 14 22.72 -27.49 13.34
N TRP A 15 22.62 -26.34 12.69
CA TRP A 15 23.37 -25.12 13.05
C TRP A 15 22.94 -24.49 14.39
N GLU A 16 21.78 -24.91 14.93
CA GLU A 16 21.22 -24.35 16.17
C GLU A 16 22.18 -24.46 17.36
N THR A 17 22.82 -25.60 17.51
CA THR A 17 23.76 -25.85 18.61
C THR A 17 24.95 -24.90 18.53
N ASN A 18 25.53 -24.74 17.33
CA ASN A 18 26.68 -23.86 17.12
C ASN A 18 26.28 -22.39 17.37
N ALA A 19 25.09 -21.98 16.92
CA ALA A 19 24.59 -20.62 17.19
C ALA A 19 24.43 -20.36 18.70
N LEU A 20 23.88 -21.32 19.45
CA LEU A 20 23.73 -21.18 20.90
C LEU A 20 25.08 -21.09 21.62
N GLU A 21 26.07 -21.88 21.22
CA GLU A 21 27.43 -21.82 21.78
C GLU A 21 28.10 -20.47 21.49
N LEU A 22 28.00 -19.96 20.25
CA LEU A 22 28.52 -18.66 19.86
C LEU A 22 27.87 -17.52 20.66
N LEU A 23 26.53 -17.52 20.76
CA LEU A 23 25.80 -16.49 21.50
C LEU A 23 26.12 -16.53 23.01
N ALA A 24 26.24 -17.73 23.58
CA ALA A 24 26.64 -17.89 25.00
C ALA A 24 28.08 -17.40 25.25
N ALA A 25 29.01 -17.72 24.37
CA ALA A 25 30.42 -17.25 24.49
C ALA A 25 30.52 -15.73 24.37
N ALA A 26 29.66 -15.10 23.56
CA ALA A 26 29.58 -13.64 23.42
C ALA A 26 28.74 -12.95 24.51
N GLN A 27 28.26 -13.68 25.51
CA GLN A 27 27.38 -13.17 26.58
C GLN A 27 26.08 -12.49 26.03
N ARG A 28 25.57 -12.93 24.87
CA ARG A 28 24.32 -12.47 24.29
C ARG A 28 23.17 -13.36 24.78
N PRO A 29 22.21 -12.82 25.55
CA PRO A 29 21.16 -13.65 26.14
C PRO A 29 20.16 -14.13 25.09
N VAL A 30 20.02 -15.45 24.92
CA VAL A 30 18.90 -16.05 24.19
C VAL A 30 17.70 -16.10 25.14
N LEU A 31 16.73 -15.23 24.92
CA LEU A 31 15.52 -15.14 25.74
C LEU A 31 14.67 -16.41 25.62
N LYS A 32 14.53 -16.88 24.38
CA LYS A 32 13.70 -18.06 24.12
C LYS A 32 14.12 -18.77 22.83
N ARG A 33 14.05 -20.08 22.87
CA ARG A 33 14.07 -20.96 21.69
C ARG A 33 12.63 -21.21 21.27
N CYS A 34 12.25 -20.68 20.13
CA CYS A 34 10.90 -20.77 19.59
C CYS A 34 10.75 -22.02 18.73
N VAL A 35 9.68 -22.78 18.95
CA VAL A 35 9.46 -24.06 18.27
C VAL A 35 8.88 -23.89 16.87
N ASP A 36 8.14 -22.82 16.65
CA ASP A 36 7.51 -22.47 15.38
C ASP A 36 7.36 -20.95 15.22
N LEU A 37 6.83 -20.52 14.07
CA LEU A 37 6.60 -19.12 13.77
C LEU A 37 5.59 -18.46 14.73
N THR A 38 4.55 -19.16 15.15
CA THR A 38 3.52 -18.62 16.05
C THR A 38 4.12 -18.29 17.41
N ASP A 39 4.94 -19.20 17.94
CA ASP A 39 5.66 -19.02 19.19
C ASP A 39 6.68 -17.89 19.11
N LEU A 40 7.37 -17.74 17.96
CA LEU A 40 8.28 -16.65 17.69
C LEU A 40 7.58 -15.29 17.72
N LEU A 41 6.49 -15.15 16.97
CA LEU A 41 5.74 -13.89 16.86
C LEU A 41 5.08 -13.51 18.20
N ALA A 42 4.56 -14.49 18.94
CA ALA A 42 4.03 -14.24 20.29
C ALA A 42 5.14 -13.74 21.25
N SER A 43 6.34 -14.31 21.14
CA SER A 43 7.47 -13.91 21.96
C SER A 43 8.02 -12.52 21.56
N ALA A 44 8.06 -12.21 20.27
CA ALA A 44 8.43 -10.89 19.76
C ALA A 44 7.49 -9.79 20.28
N ALA A 45 6.17 -10.05 20.30
CA ALA A 45 5.17 -9.11 20.79
C ALA A 45 5.31 -8.73 22.28
N THR A 46 6.12 -9.45 23.06
CA THR A 46 6.39 -9.09 24.47
C THR A 46 7.31 -7.86 24.63
N GLY A 47 7.96 -7.41 23.55
CA GLY A 47 8.87 -6.26 23.55
C GLY A 47 10.19 -6.49 24.30
N GLN A 48 10.56 -7.74 24.61
CA GLN A 48 11.79 -8.08 25.34
C GLN A 48 12.96 -8.43 24.43
N ALA A 49 12.69 -8.69 23.16
CA ALA A 49 13.69 -9.06 22.15
C ALA A 49 13.95 -7.92 21.18
N ALA A 50 15.20 -7.76 20.75
CA ALA A 50 15.60 -6.86 19.67
C ALA A 50 15.92 -7.60 18.38
N ILE A 51 16.27 -8.89 18.48
CA ILE A 51 16.73 -9.70 17.34
C ILE A 51 16.02 -11.06 17.34
N ALA A 52 15.67 -11.53 16.14
CA ALA A 52 15.20 -12.88 15.92
C ALA A 52 16.12 -13.60 14.92
N VAL A 53 16.81 -14.64 15.37
CA VAL A 53 17.61 -15.51 14.50
C VAL A 53 16.74 -16.67 14.03
N LEU A 54 16.54 -16.76 12.71
CA LEU A 54 15.54 -17.62 12.07
C LEU A 54 16.17 -18.59 11.09
N SER A 55 15.59 -19.77 10.95
CA SER A 55 15.89 -20.64 9.81
C SER A 55 15.09 -20.22 8.58
N GLU A 56 15.71 -20.22 7.40
CA GLU A 56 14.99 -20.12 6.11
C GLU A 56 13.89 -21.18 5.93
N LYS A 57 14.03 -22.33 6.65
CA LYS A 57 13.09 -23.46 6.63
C LYS A 57 11.98 -23.34 7.67
N LEU A 58 11.89 -22.22 8.38
CA LEU A 58 10.82 -22.01 9.35
C LEU A 58 9.46 -21.96 8.62
N MET A 59 8.62 -22.92 8.90
CA MET A 59 7.33 -23.06 8.23
C MET A 59 6.46 -21.83 8.45
N GLY A 60 5.96 -21.26 7.37
CA GLY A 60 5.10 -20.06 7.41
C GLY A 60 5.87 -18.73 7.42
N LEU A 61 7.21 -18.74 7.34
CA LEU A 61 7.99 -17.51 7.19
C LEU A 61 7.67 -16.86 5.85
N ASP A 62 7.01 -15.71 5.90
CA ASP A 62 6.54 -14.93 4.76
C ASP A 62 6.69 -13.41 5.03
N ALA A 63 6.32 -12.59 4.06
CA ALA A 63 6.42 -11.14 4.19
C ALA A 63 5.62 -10.59 5.38
N ASP A 64 4.45 -11.18 5.71
CA ASP A 64 3.65 -10.80 6.87
C ASP A 64 4.39 -11.06 8.19
N ALA A 65 5.00 -12.24 8.33
CA ALA A 65 5.79 -12.59 9.50
C ALA A 65 6.96 -11.61 9.73
N VAL A 66 7.65 -11.22 8.65
CA VAL A 66 8.75 -10.26 8.70
C VAL A 66 8.27 -8.88 9.14
N ILE A 67 7.14 -8.41 8.59
CA ILE A 67 6.56 -7.11 8.98
C ILE A 67 6.13 -7.13 10.45
N ARG A 68 5.54 -8.22 10.93
CA ARG A 68 5.16 -8.36 12.34
C ARG A 68 6.36 -8.30 13.27
N LEU A 69 7.46 -8.94 12.91
CA LEU A 69 8.72 -8.83 13.66
C LEU A 69 9.22 -7.39 13.68
N LYS A 70 9.25 -6.70 12.53
CA LYS A 70 9.67 -5.31 12.41
C LYS A 70 8.77 -4.35 13.22
N ARG A 71 7.45 -4.55 13.20
CA ARG A 71 6.49 -3.78 14.03
C ARG A 71 6.70 -3.99 15.53
N ALA A 72 7.15 -5.19 15.94
CA ALA A 72 7.54 -5.49 17.31
C ALA A 72 8.95 -4.97 17.65
N GLU A 73 9.58 -4.18 16.77
CA GLU A 73 10.96 -3.69 16.87
C GLU A 73 11.99 -4.83 16.94
N VAL A 74 11.66 -6.01 16.42
CA VAL A 74 12.54 -7.18 16.38
C VAL A 74 13.12 -7.34 14.98
N ARG A 75 14.43 -7.23 14.86
CA ARG A 75 15.17 -7.39 13.61
C ARG A 75 15.35 -8.87 13.27
N PRO A 76 14.86 -9.36 12.12
CA PRO A 76 15.08 -10.74 11.69
C PRO A 76 16.47 -10.89 11.05
N ILE A 77 17.22 -11.91 11.45
CA ILE A 77 18.44 -12.40 10.82
C ILE A 77 18.19 -13.85 10.41
N VAL A 78 18.32 -14.17 9.13
CA VAL A 78 18.05 -15.51 8.62
C VAL A 78 19.34 -16.30 8.43
N VAL A 79 19.32 -17.54 8.92
CA VAL A 79 20.37 -18.52 8.66
C VAL A 79 19.89 -19.51 7.60
N GLY A 80 20.55 -19.51 6.44
CA GLY A 80 20.15 -20.32 5.29
C GLY A 80 20.97 -20.02 4.04
N GLU A 81 20.49 -20.47 2.88
CA GLU A 81 21.13 -20.29 1.58
C GLU A 81 20.21 -19.60 0.55
N GLN A 82 18.92 -19.41 0.89
CA GLN A 82 17.95 -18.81 -0.01
C GLN A 82 17.94 -17.28 0.08
N ASP A 83 17.81 -16.61 -1.06
CA ASP A 83 17.52 -15.18 -1.09
C ASP A 83 16.09 -14.92 -0.64
N LEU A 84 15.94 -14.26 0.50
CA LEU A 84 14.66 -13.89 1.11
C LEU A 84 14.42 -12.36 1.07
N THR A 85 15.16 -11.62 0.25
CA THR A 85 14.96 -10.17 0.05
C THR A 85 13.55 -9.87 -0.45
N GLY A 86 12.97 -10.78 -1.26
CA GLY A 86 11.60 -10.68 -1.77
C GLY A 86 10.50 -10.66 -0.68
N ILE A 87 10.79 -11.13 0.54
CA ILE A 87 9.90 -11.03 1.70
C ILE A 87 10.37 -9.99 2.72
N GLY A 88 11.36 -9.17 2.37
CA GLY A 88 11.85 -8.05 3.18
C GLY A 88 12.90 -8.41 4.24
N ILE A 89 13.61 -9.54 4.09
CA ILE A 89 14.77 -9.93 4.90
C ILE A 89 16.05 -9.53 4.16
N THR A 90 16.86 -8.70 4.79
CA THR A 90 18.14 -8.22 4.27
C THR A 90 19.34 -8.80 5.01
N ASP A 91 19.12 -9.25 6.24
CA ASP A 91 20.17 -9.76 7.10
C ASP A 91 20.23 -11.30 7.02
N PHE A 92 21.34 -11.78 6.51
CA PHE A 92 21.50 -13.18 6.13
C PHE A 92 22.87 -13.71 6.56
N VAL A 93 22.89 -14.97 7.04
CA VAL A 93 24.10 -15.71 7.40
C VAL A 93 24.04 -17.09 6.73
N PRO A 94 25.02 -17.44 5.87
CA PRO A 94 25.11 -18.79 5.32
C PRO A 94 25.31 -19.85 6.41
N VAL A 95 24.72 -21.04 6.22
CA VAL A 95 24.80 -22.13 7.22
C VAL A 95 26.23 -22.55 7.50
N ASP A 96 27.08 -22.56 6.48
CA ASP A 96 28.51 -22.93 6.57
C ASP A 96 29.37 -21.82 7.22
N ARG A 97 28.82 -20.60 7.37
CA ARG A 97 29.48 -19.43 7.98
C ARG A 97 28.75 -18.91 9.21
N ILE A 98 28.19 -19.83 10.02
CA ILE A 98 27.43 -19.47 11.23
C ILE A 98 28.25 -18.65 12.23
N ASP A 99 29.57 -18.69 12.18
CA ASP A 99 30.52 -17.86 12.93
C ASP A 99 30.37 -16.35 12.60
N GLU A 100 29.85 -15.98 11.44
CA GLU A 100 29.57 -14.59 11.09
C GLU A 100 28.32 -14.03 11.78
N LEU A 101 27.51 -14.87 12.45
CA LEU A 101 26.27 -14.45 13.12
C LEU A 101 26.50 -13.29 14.11
N LEU A 102 27.57 -13.35 14.88
CA LEU A 102 27.91 -12.27 15.83
C LEU A 102 28.21 -10.95 15.12
N GLY A 103 28.95 -11.00 14.01
CA GLY A 103 29.22 -9.83 13.19
C GLY A 103 27.95 -9.19 12.63
N GLN A 104 27.00 -10.02 12.17
CA GLN A 104 25.70 -9.55 11.71
C GLN A 104 24.85 -8.94 12.82
N ILE A 105 24.90 -9.50 14.03
CA ILE A 105 24.21 -8.93 15.19
C ILE A 105 24.78 -7.55 15.55
N GLU A 106 26.09 -7.38 15.49
CA GLU A 106 26.81 -6.16 15.89
C GLU A 106 26.80 -5.06 14.81
N ALA A 107 26.77 -5.43 13.53
CA ALA A 107 26.81 -4.50 12.40
C ALA A 107 25.66 -3.48 12.35
N SER A 108 24.62 -3.65 13.19
CA SER A 108 23.44 -2.78 13.24
C SER A 108 23.05 -2.32 14.64
N ALA A 109 23.99 -2.17 15.54
CA ALA A 109 23.77 -1.32 16.70
C ALA A 109 23.60 0.13 16.20
N PRO A 110 22.56 0.89 16.62
CA PRO A 110 22.37 2.26 16.15
C PRO A 110 23.59 3.07 16.60
N ASN A 111 24.41 3.43 15.64
CA ASN A 111 25.54 4.33 15.87
C ASN A 111 24.96 5.73 16.08
N THR A 112 24.76 6.12 17.35
CA THR A 112 24.47 7.49 17.76
C THR A 112 25.75 8.32 17.66
N SER A 113 26.23 8.51 16.46
CA SER A 113 27.15 9.59 16.14
C SER A 113 26.58 10.41 15.03
N VAL A 114 26.11 11.59 15.40
CA VAL A 114 25.72 12.66 14.49
C VAL A 114 26.98 13.06 13.71
N LEU A 115 27.12 12.52 12.53
CA LEU A 115 27.88 13.09 11.42
C LEU A 115 26.94 12.99 10.23
N ASP A 116 26.56 14.14 9.70
CA ASP A 116 25.83 14.23 8.42
C ASP A 116 26.56 13.34 7.39
N PRO A 117 25.92 12.32 6.83
CA PRO A 117 26.45 11.67 5.66
C PRO A 117 26.17 12.60 4.49
N GLU A 118 27.24 13.11 3.85
CA GLU A 118 27.10 13.56 2.46
C GLU A 118 26.33 12.47 1.68
N PRO A 119 25.29 12.86 0.94
CA PRO A 119 24.57 11.89 0.12
C PRO A 119 25.59 11.28 -0.87
N PRO A 120 25.63 9.96 -1.01
CA PRO A 120 26.44 9.37 -2.06
C PRO A 120 25.96 9.95 -3.38
N ASP A 121 26.89 10.34 -4.26
CA ASP A 121 26.63 10.69 -5.65
C ASP A 121 25.93 9.53 -6.35
N VAL A 122 24.64 9.43 -6.15
CA VAL A 122 23.76 8.61 -6.97
C VAL A 122 23.62 9.38 -8.27
N LEU A 123 24.40 8.97 -9.27
CA LEU A 123 24.11 9.35 -10.65
C LEU A 123 22.61 9.12 -10.86
N PRO A 124 21.87 10.12 -11.35
CA PRO A 124 20.44 9.96 -11.57
C PRO A 124 20.25 8.87 -12.62
N GLN A 125 19.88 7.68 -12.17
CA GLN A 125 19.21 6.73 -13.04
C GLN A 125 17.84 7.34 -13.30
N THR A 126 17.71 8.04 -14.41
CA THR A 126 16.45 8.52 -14.95
C THR A 126 15.65 7.34 -15.53
N ASN A 127 15.28 6.40 -14.70
CA ASN A 127 14.08 5.63 -14.92
C ASN A 127 13.00 6.43 -14.19
N ALA A 128 12.26 7.26 -14.91
CA ALA A 128 11.10 7.96 -14.37
C ALA A 128 10.12 6.88 -13.86
N SER A 129 10.21 6.59 -12.58
CA SER A 129 9.26 5.70 -11.90
C SER A 129 7.90 6.37 -11.92
N GLY A 130 6.85 5.66 -12.34
CA GLY A 130 5.48 6.19 -12.38
C GLY A 130 5.03 6.69 -11.01
N ARG A 131 4.18 7.71 -10.99
CA ARG A 131 3.63 8.27 -9.74
C ARG A 131 2.41 7.50 -9.27
N VAL A 132 2.25 7.38 -7.96
CA VAL A 132 1.08 6.77 -7.31
C VAL A 132 0.12 7.86 -6.84
N VAL A 133 -1.07 7.88 -7.43
CA VAL A 133 -2.18 8.75 -7.06
C VAL A 133 -3.26 7.90 -6.40
N VAL A 134 -3.51 8.13 -5.11
CA VAL A 134 -4.53 7.40 -4.35
C VAL A 134 -5.84 8.19 -4.35
N VAL A 135 -6.90 7.59 -4.85
CA VAL A 135 -8.26 8.13 -4.80
C VAL A 135 -8.96 7.56 -3.57
N HIS A 136 -9.19 8.45 -2.60
CA HIS A 136 -9.78 8.12 -1.30
C HIS A 136 -11.04 8.96 -1.05
N GLY A 137 -11.83 8.57 -0.08
CA GLY A 137 -13.00 9.35 0.35
C GLY A 137 -13.72 8.67 1.51
N ALA A 138 -14.29 9.46 2.40
CA ALA A 138 -15.04 8.96 3.55
C ALA A 138 -16.17 8.00 3.15
N ASN A 139 -16.64 7.20 4.10
CA ASN A 139 -17.78 6.31 3.92
C ASN A 139 -18.97 7.04 3.28
N GLY A 140 -19.49 6.48 2.17
CA GLY A 140 -20.58 7.09 1.41
C GLY A 140 -20.16 8.26 0.51
N ALA A 141 -18.85 8.46 0.27
CA ALA A 141 -18.38 9.42 -0.73
C ALA A 141 -18.86 9.00 -2.14
N PRO A 142 -19.73 9.80 -2.79
CA PRO A 142 -20.36 9.39 -4.03
C PRO A 142 -19.37 9.46 -5.18
N GLY A 143 -19.22 8.34 -5.90
CA GLY A 143 -18.47 8.28 -7.15
C GLY A 143 -16.95 8.24 -6.99
N ARG A 144 -16.39 7.83 -5.84
CA ARG A 144 -14.95 7.63 -5.64
C ARG A 144 -14.34 6.78 -6.77
N SER A 145 -14.84 5.55 -6.96
CA SER A 145 -14.36 4.64 -8.00
C SER A 145 -14.57 5.19 -9.42
N LEU A 146 -15.66 5.94 -9.67
CA LEU A 146 -15.88 6.62 -10.95
C LEU A 146 -14.80 7.67 -11.22
N ILE A 147 -14.47 8.50 -10.21
CA ILE A 147 -13.41 9.52 -10.30
C ILE A 147 -12.06 8.82 -10.52
N GLY A 148 -11.73 7.79 -9.75
CA GLY A 148 -10.49 7.02 -9.90
C GLY A 148 -10.36 6.40 -11.30
N THR A 149 -11.38 5.70 -11.75
CA THR A 149 -11.41 5.10 -13.10
C THR A 149 -11.28 6.17 -14.19
N THR A 150 -11.92 7.34 -14.00
CA THR A 150 -11.86 8.44 -14.99
C THR A 150 -10.47 9.07 -15.01
N ILE A 151 -9.84 9.33 -13.86
CA ILE A 151 -8.46 9.83 -13.78
C ILE A 151 -7.50 8.86 -14.48
N ALA A 152 -7.59 7.56 -14.17
CA ALA A 152 -6.76 6.54 -14.80
C ALA A 152 -6.95 6.49 -16.32
N ALA A 153 -8.19 6.50 -16.79
CA ALA A 153 -8.49 6.46 -18.23
C ALA A 153 -8.09 7.76 -18.96
N LEU A 154 -8.14 8.92 -18.31
CA LEU A 154 -7.65 10.18 -18.85
C LEU A 154 -6.11 10.15 -18.95
N ARG A 155 -5.41 9.76 -17.87
CA ARG A 155 -3.93 9.69 -17.87
C ARG A 155 -3.42 8.70 -18.90
N ALA A 156 -4.11 7.59 -19.08
CA ALA A 156 -3.79 6.55 -20.05
C ALA A 156 -3.80 7.00 -21.52
N ARG A 157 -4.28 8.21 -21.84
CA ARG A 157 -4.17 8.80 -23.18
C ARG A 157 -2.74 9.20 -23.52
N ASP A 158 -1.99 9.64 -22.50
CA ASP A 158 -0.69 10.29 -22.66
C ASP A 158 0.46 9.45 -22.07
N SER A 159 0.16 8.58 -21.09
CA SER A 159 1.18 7.80 -20.36
C SER A 159 0.65 6.41 -20.00
N PRO A 160 1.48 5.36 -20.06
CA PRO A 160 1.09 4.04 -19.53
C PRO A 160 0.59 4.16 -18.10
N THR A 161 -0.57 3.58 -17.81
CA THR A 161 -1.25 3.75 -16.52
C THR A 161 -1.77 2.41 -16.01
N VAL A 162 -1.62 2.15 -14.73
CA VAL A 162 -2.18 1.00 -14.03
C VAL A 162 -3.23 1.48 -13.02
N LEU A 163 -4.46 0.98 -13.14
CA LEU A 163 -5.52 1.20 -12.16
C LEU A 163 -5.60 0.00 -11.21
N LEU A 164 -5.45 0.25 -9.92
CA LEU A 164 -5.53 -0.77 -8.87
C LEU A 164 -6.82 -0.60 -8.08
N ASP A 165 -7.64 -1.65 -8.00
CA ASP A 165 -8.80 -1.70 -7.11
C ASP A 165 -8.38 -2.31 -5.77
N LEU A 166 -8.10 -1.45 -4.80
CA LEU A 166 -7.68 -1.82 -3.44
C LEU A 166 -8.76 -1.56 -2.39
N ASP A 167 -10.03 -1.31 -2.79
CA ASP A 167 -11.14 -1.18 -1.84
C ASP A 167 -11.50 -2.55 -1.26
N PRO A 168 -11.27 -2.78 0.06
CA PRO A 168 -11.52 -4.08 0.67
C PRO A 168 -13.01 -4.38 0.90
N GLN A 169 -13.90 -3.41 0.67
CA GLN A 169 -15.31 -3.53 0.99
C GLN A 169 -16.22 -3.48 -0.23
N ALA A 170 -15.92 -2.60 -1.17
CA ALA A 170 -16.82 -2.23 -2.25
C ALA A 170 -16.11 -2.16 -3.61
N GLY A 171 -15.08 -2.96 -3.82
CA GLY A 171 -14.35 -3.03 -5.09
C GLY A 171 -15.34 -3.19 -6.26
N SER A 172 -15.34 -2.23 -7.18
CA SER A 172 -16.33 -2.15 -8.27
C SER A 172 -15.72 -1.81 -9.63
N VAL A 173 -14.38 -1.67 -9.67
CA VAL A 173 -13.68 -1.26 -10.89
C VAL A 173 -13.87 -2.30 -12.00
N ALA A 174 -13.78 -3.60 -11.69
CA ALA A 174 -13.98 -4.67 -12.66
C ALA A 174 -15.35 -4.58 -13.34
N GLN A 175 -16.42 -4.47 -12.55
CA GLN A 175 -17.79 -4.39 -13.06
C GLN A 175 -18.01 -3.11 -13.86
N SER A 176 -17.46 -1.98 -13.39
CA SER A 176 -17.58 -0.67 -14.06
C SER A 176 -16.93 -0.65 -15.45
N LEU A 177 -15.88 -1.45 -15.65
CA LEU A 177 -15.14 -1.58 -16.92
C LEU A 177 -15.51 -2.81 -17.74
N GLY A 178 -16.58 -3.52 -17.36
CA GLY A 178 -17.03 -4.71 -18.08
C GLY A 178 -16.05 -5.89 -18.03
N VAL A 179 -15.15 -5.92 -17.04
CA VAL A 179 -14.23 -7.04 -16.81
C VAL A 179 -14.99 -8.11 -16.02
N LEU A 180 -15.36 -9.18 -16.72
CA LEU A 180 -16.18 -10.26 -16.18
C LEU A 180 -15.35 -11.47 -15.74
N ASP A 181 -14.08 -11.32 -15.53
CA ASP A 181 -13.20 -12.39 -15.08
C ASP A 181 -13.55 -12.82 -13.65
N GLU A 182 -13.62 -14.12 -13.43
CA GLU A 182 -13.84 -14.71 -12.10
C GLU A 182 -12.60 -14.61 -11.19
N VAL A 183 -11.44 -14.33 -11.77
CA VAL A 183 -10.15 -14.31 -11.04
C VAL A 183 -9.78 -12.88 -10.65
N SER A 184 -9.68 -12.63 -9.35
CA SER A 184 -9.17 -11.38 -8.81
C SER A 184 -7.67 -11.23 -9.08
N GLY A 185 -7.31 -10.16 -9.79
CA GLY A 185 -5.91 -9.80 -10.02
C GLY A 185 -5.18 -9.50 -8.71
N LEU A 186 -5.84 -8.78 -7.79
CA LEU A 186 -5.30 -8.45 -6.47
C LEU A 186 -4.97 -9.70 -5.65
N LEU A 187 -5.88 -10.68 -5.58
CA LEU A 187 -5.61 -11.92 -4.84
C LEU A 187 -4.50 -12.75 -5.48
N ALA A 188 -4.44 -12.79 -6.82
CA ALA A 188 -3.38 -13.49 -7.53
C ALA A 188 -2.01 -12.85 -7.24
N ALA A 189 -1.91 -11.52 -7.33
CA ALA A 189 -0.69 -10.79 -7.03
C ALA A 189 -0.29 -10.90 -5.55
N ALA A 190 -1.27 -10.76 -4.62
CA ALA A 190 -1.02 -10.87 -3.18
C ALA A 190 -0.48 -12.26 -2.78
N ARG A 191 -1.01 -13.34 -3.35
CA ARG A 191 -0.49 -14.70 -3.10
C ARG A 191 0.96 -14.86 -3.56
N LEU A 192 1.31 -14.30 -4.72
CA LEU A 192 2.69 -14.32 -5.21
C LEU A 192 3.60 -13.46 -4.34
N ALA A 193 3.15 -12.26 -3.93
CA ALA A 193 3.90 -11.37 -3.05
C ALA A 193 4.17 -12.02 -1.68
N ASN A 194 3.14 -12.64 -1.08
CA ASN A 194 3.27 -13.32 0.21
C ASN A 194 4.34 -14.42 0.20
N ASN A 195 4.56 -15.03 -0.95
CA ASN A 195 5.56 -16.10 -1.15
C ASN A 195 6.90 -15.58 -1.72
N GLY A 196 7.08 -14.26 -1.84
CA GLY A 196 8.28 -13.66 -2.44
C GLY A 196 8.47 -13.95 -3.93
N ALA A 197 7.41 -14.41 -4.63
CA ALA A 197 7.44 -14.82 -6.03
C ALA A 197 6.79 -13.81 -6.98
N LEU A 198 6.44 -12.61 -6.49
CA LEU A 198 5.86 -11.56 -7.34
C LEU A 198 6.98 -10.76 -8.00
N ASP A 199 7.18 -11.02 -9.29
CA ASP A 199 8.09 -10.33 -10.20
C ASP A 199 7.33 -9.64 -11.34
N SER A 200 8.01 -8.83 -12.18
CA SER A 200 7.38 -8.10 -13.28
C SER A 200 6.66 -9.02 -14.28
N PRO A 201 7.19 -10.21 -14.69
CA PRO A 201 6.46 -11.14 -15.55
C PRO A 201 5.20 -11.75 -14.91
N SER A 202 5.24 -12.12 -13.64
CA SER A 202 4.09 -12.69 -12.93
C SER A 202 3.04 -11.62 -12.63
N PHE A 203 3.48 -10.40 -12.28
CA PHE A 203 2.58 -9.23 -12.11
C PHE A 203 1.86 -8.88 -13.42
N ALA A 204 2.54 -8.95 -14.57
CA ALA A 204 1.91 -8.74 -15.88
C ALA A 204 0.74 -9.71 -16.14
N ARG A 205 0.82 -10.95 -15.65
CA ARG A 205 -0.27 -11.94 -15.76
C ARG A 205 -1.45 -11.67 -14.82
N CYS A 206 -1.24 -10.94 -13.73
CA CYS A 206 -2.30 -10.57 -12.78
C CYS A 206 -3.15 -9.39 -13.28
N ARG A 207 -2.63 -8.57 -14.19
CA ARG A 207 -3.31 -7.39 -14.75
C ARG A 207 -4.17 -7.75 -15.95
N ARG A 208 -5.18 -6.93 -16.23
CA ARG A 208 -6.03 -6.97 -17.42
C ARG A 208 -5.83 -5.71 -18.24
N ARG A 209 -5.53 -5.88 -19.52
CA ARG A 209 -5.45 -4.78 -20.49
C ARG A 209 -6.85 -4.34 -20.89
N ILE A 210 -7.19 -3.07 -20.60
CA ILE A 210 -8.46 -2.45 -21.01
C ILE A 210 -8.29 -1.79 -22.37
N ASN A 211 -7.20 -1.03 -22.55
CA ASN A 211 -6.82 -0.41 -23.80
C ASN A 211 -5.28 -0.27 -23.87
N PRO A 212 -4.70 0.16 -24.98
CA PRO A 212 -3.24 0.21 -25.13
C PRO A 212 -2.48 0.96 -24.01
N GLY A 213 -3.12 1.96 -23.38
CA GLY A 213 -2.51 2.77 -22.31
C GLY A 213 -2.95 2.38 -20.89
N LEU A 214 -4.01 1.57 -20.72
CA LEU A 214 -4.60 1.27 -19.41
C LEU A 214 -4.61 -0.21 -19.09
N ASP A 215 -3.91 -0.59 -18.05
CA ASP A 215 -4.01 -1.89 -17.38
C ASP A 215 -4.81 -1.77 -16.08
N VAL A 216 -5.53 -2.82 -15.69
CA VAL A 216 -6.29 -2.87 -14.45
C VAL A 216 -5.90 -4.10 -13.62
N LEU A 217 -5.66 -3.91 -12.33
CA LEU A 217 -5.61 -4.97 -11.33
C LEU A 217 -6.98 -5.00 -10.64
N THR A 218 -7.78 -6.02 -10.94
CA THR A 218 -9.12 -6.16 -10.38
C THR A 218 -9.09 -6.47 -8.90
N GLY A 219 -10.01 -5.88 -8.13
CA GLY A 219 -10.09 -5.97 -6.67
C GLY A 219 -10.60 -7.31 -6.14
N LEU A 220 -11.01 -7.30 -4.88
CA LEU A 220 -11.53 -8.48 -4.21
C LEU A 220 -12.89 -8.91 -4.80
N PRO A 221 -13.10 -10.21 -5.08
CA PRO A 221 -14.39 -10.71 -5.58
C PRO A 221 -15.47 -10.68 -4.50
N ARG A 222 -15.08 -10.69 -3.24
CA ARG A 222 -15.94 -10.63 -2.05
C ARG A 222 -15.18 -9.97 -0.91
N SER A 223 -15.89 -9.18 -0.12
CA SER A 223 -15.30 -8.40 0.98
C SER A 223 -14.70 -9.25 2.10
N ASP A 224 -15.14 -10.50 2.29
CA ASP A 224 -14.58 -11.42 3.29
C ASP A 224 -13.17 -11.96 2.92
N ARG A 225 -12.72 -11.76 1.66
CA ARG A 225 -11.41 -12.21 1.19
C ARG A 225 -10.26 -11.24 1.49
N TRP A 226 -10.51 -10.12 2.17
CA TRP A 226 -9.46 -9.15 2.52
C TRP A 226 -8.29 -9.76 3.31
N MET A 227 -8.55 -10.78 4.13
CA MET A 227 -7.53 -11.48 4.92
C MET A 227 -6.46 -12.19 4.08
N GLU A 228 -6.71 -12.41 2.78
CA GLU A 228 -5.74 -13.01 1.88
C GLU A 228 -4.71 -12.00 1.34
N VAL A 229 -5.00 -10.71 1.45
CA VAL A 229 -4.06 -9.63 1.13
C VAL A 229 -3.30 -9.30 2.39
N ARG A 230 -2.18 -10.00 2.61
CA ARG A 230 -1.36 -9.84 3.81
C ARG A 230 -0.54 -8.56 3.76
N ALA A 231 -0.03 -8.17 4.93
CA ALA A 231 0.89 -7.04 5.03
C ALA A 231 2.10 -7.23 4.10
N GLY A 232 2.53 -6.14 3.44
CA GLY A 232 3.63 -6.16 2.47
C GLY A 232 3.24 -6.51 1.03
N ALA A 233 2.05 -7.08 0.79
CA ALA A 233 1.62 -7.38 -0.57
C ALA A 233 1.36 -6.08 -1.38
N VAL A 234 0.70 -5.09 -0.78
CA VAL A 234 0.36 -3.83 -1.46
C VAL A 234 1.61 -3.01 -1.81
N PRO A 235 2.58 -2.77 -0.91
CA PRO A 235 3.83 -2.10 -1.27
C PRO A 235 4.54 -2.75 -2.46
N ARG A 236 4.64 -4.08 -2.49
CA ARG A 236 5.27 -4.80 -3.61
C ARG A 236 4.49 -4.66 -4.92
N ILE A 237 3.16 -4.70 -4.86
CA ILE A 237 2.30 -4.46 -6.03
C ILE A 237 2.49 -3.03 -6.56
N LEU A 238 2.56 -2.04 -5.68
CA LEU A 238 2.78 -0.63 -6.05
C LEU A 238 4.15 -0.42 -6.66
N GLU A 239 5.21 -1.01 -6.10
CA GLU A 239 6.57 -0.96 -6.64
C GLU A 239 6.60 -1.44 -8.11
N LEU A 240 6.05 -2.64 -8.37
CA LEU A 240 5.97 -3.20 -9.73
C LEU A 240 5.02 -2.42 -10.65
N SER A 241 4.00 -1.79 -10.10
CA SER A 241 3.10 -0.93 -10.88
C SER A 241 3.80 0.33 -11.37
N ARG A 242 4.66 0.94 -10.54
CA ARG A 242 5.49 2.10 -10.89
C ARG A 242 6.48 1.81 -12.02
N GLU A 243 6.97 0.56 -12.13
CA GLU A 243 7.83 0.13 -13.25
C GLU A 243 7.07 0.13 -14.59
N VAL A 244 5.75 -0.05 -14.55
CA VAL A 244 4.90 -0.09 -15.75
C VAL A 244 4.53 1.31 -16.22
N GLY A 245 4.27 2.23 -15.30
CA GLY A 245 3.82 3.60 -15.59
C GLY A 245 3.15 4.24 -14.37
N ASP A 246 2.35 5.27 -14.62
CA ASP A 246 1.60 5.94 -13.57
C ASP A 246 0.55 5.01 -12.95
N VAL A 247 0.31 5.19 -11.66
CA VAL A 247 -0.55 4.32 -10.88
C VAL A 247 -1.70 5.13 -10.29
N VAL A 248 -2.93 4.68 -10.52
CA VAL A 248 -4.12 5.18 -9.84
C VAL A 248 -4.68 4.09 -8.95
N VAL A 249 -4.89 4.39 -7.69
CA VAL A 249 -5.44 3.46 -6.71
C VAL A 249 -6.84 3.88 -6.32
N ASP A 250 -7.83 3.02 -6.56
CA ASP A 250 -9.17 3.14 -5.95
C ASP A 250 -9.10 2.51 -4.57
N ALA A 251 -8.99 3.34 -3.53
CA ALA A 251 -8.78 2.92 -2.16
C ALA A 251 -10.09 2.83 -1.37
N GLY A 252 -10.08 2.10 -0.25
CA GLY A 252 -11.21 2.02 0.67
C GLY A 252 -11.52 3.34 1.37
N SER A 253 -12.54 3.34 2.21
CA SER A 253 -13.07 4.55 2.85
C SER A 253 -12.57 4.79 4.28
N SER A 254 -11.81 3.86 4.86
CA SER A 254 -11.33 3.95 6.24
C SER A 254 -9.81 3.80 6.31
N LEU A 255 -9.22 4.61 7.19
CA LEU A 255 -7.80 4.54 7.59
C LEU A 255 -7.65 4.04 9.03
N GLU A 256 -8.73 3.56 9.64
CA GLU A 256 -8.67 2.98 10.97
C GLU A 256 -7.82 1.71 10.95
N ASP A 257 -6.79 1.68 11.76
CA ASP A 257 -6.01 0.46 11.99
C ASP A 257 -6.76 -0.40 13.01
N ASP A 258 -7.41 -1.46 12.51
CA ASP A 258 -8.14 -2.44 13.30
C ASP A 258 -7.32 -3.72 13.55
N THR A 259 -5.98 -3.64 13.42
CA THR A 259 -5.07 -4.72 13.80
C THR A 259 -5.07 -4.89 15.31
N ASP A 260 -5.10 -6.14 15.76
CA ASP A 260 -4.93 -6.50 17.16
C ASP A 260 -3.87 -7.61 17.32
N VAL A 261 -3.57 -7.99 18.57
CA VAL A 261 -2.56 -9.02 18.88
C VAL A 261 -2.87 -10.36 18.19
N SER A 262 -4.15 -10.62 17.88
CA SER A 262 -4.61 -11.86 17.24
C SER A 262 -4.63 -11.80 15.71
N ARG A 263 -4.59 -10.59 15.14
CA ARG A 263 -4.68 -10.34 13.69
C ARG A 263 -3.50 -9.52 13.20
N SER A 264 -2.74 -10.09 12.30
CA SER A 264 -1.59 -9.42 11.68
C SER A 264 -1.97 -8.37 10.65
N VAL A 265 -3.17 -8.46 10.10
CA VAL A 265 -3.67 -7.58 9.04
C VAL A 265 -5.04 -7.06 9.45
N GLY A 266 -5.24 -5.76 9.38
CA GLY A 266 -6.55 -5.11 9.51
C GLY A 266 -7.30 -5.11 8.18
N ARG A 267 -8.63 -4.95 8.26
CA ARG A 267 -9.47 -4.87 7.06
C ARG A 267 -9.05 -3.74 6.14
N ASN A 268 -8.63 -2.62 6.72
CA ASN A 268 -8.27 -1.41 5.98
C ASN A 268 -6.80 -1.37 5.54
N GLN A 269 -6.03 -2.44 5.76
CA GLN A 269 -4.60 -2.47 5.50
C GLN A 269 -4.24 -2.08 4.06
N THR A 270 -5.01 -2.56 3.08
CA THR A 270 -4.79 -2.20 1.66
C THR A 270 -4.89 -0.69 1.41
N THR A 271 -5.82 -0.02 2.10
CA THR A 271 -5.98 1.45 2.02
C THR A 271 -4.85 2.18 2.76
N ILE A 272 -4.49 1.71 3.95
CA ILE A 272 -3.41 2.28 4.77
C ILE A 272 -2.08 2.18 4.00
N ASP A 273 -1.75 1.01 3.49
CA ASP A 273 -0.52 0.80 2.70
C ASP A 273 -0.50 1.66 1.44
N ALA A 274 -1.64 1.78 0.73
CA ALA A 274 -1.72 2.63 -0.45
C ALA A 274 -1.49 4.11 -0.13
N VAL A 275 -2.07 4.62 0.97
CA VAL A 275 -1.88 6.02 1.42
C VAL A 275 -0.44 6.27 1.86
N ALA A 276 0.21 5.28 2.50
CA ALA A 276 1.61 5.39 2.91
C ALA A 276 2.58 5.50 1.72
N GLU A 277 2.26 4.85 0.61
CA GLU A 277 3.08 4.81 -0.62
C GLU A 277 2.66 5.87 -1.65
N ALA A 278 1.67 6.72 -1.34
CA ALA A 278 1.14 7.72 -2.27
C ALA A 278 2.13 8.87 -2.52
N ASP A 279 2.21 9.34 -3.75
CA ASP A 279 2.85 10.62 -4.10
C ASP A 279 1.85 11.78 -4.03
N SER A 280 0.54 11.47 -4.16
CA SER A 280 -0.55 12.43 -4.15
C SER A 280 -1.86 11.74 -3.81
N ILE A 281 -2.76 12.44 -3.13
CA ILE A 281 -4.08 11.91 -2.76
C ILE A 281 -5.18 12.77 -3.39
N VAL A 282 -6.14 12.12 -4.03
CA VAL A 282 -7.39 12.72 -4.48
C VAL A 282 -8.49 12.33 -3.50
N LEU A 283 -8.91 13.28 -2.67
CA LEU A 283 -9.95 13.07 -1.67
C LEU A 283 -11.31 13.46 -2.24
N VAL A 284 -12.18 12.47 -2.44
CA VAL A 284 -13.51 12.65 -3.04
C VAL A 284 -14.58 12.83 -1.97
N GLY A 285 -15.43 13.84 -2.14
CA GLY A 285 -16.61 14.05 -1.31
C GLY A 285 -17.81 14.53 -2.12
N GLY A 286 -19.02 14.41 -1.53
CA GLY A 286 -20.24 14.93 -2.12
C GLY A 286 -20.44 16.40 -1.82
N ALA A 287 -21.12 17.11 -2.72
CA ALA A 287 -21.42 18.54 -2.58
C ALA A 287 -22.58 18.85 -1.59
N GLU A 288 -23.31 17.86 -1.13
CA GLU A 288 -24.38 18.00 -0.13
C GLU A 288 -23.81 18.16 1.30
N PRO A 289 -24.56 18.77 2.23
CA PRO A 289 -24.07 19.11 3.57
C PRO A 289 -23.48 17.91 4.34
N VAL A 290 -24.09 16.74 4.25
CA VAL A 290 -23.58 15.51 4.91
C VAL A 290 -22.26 15.05 4.26
N GLY A 291 -22.18 15.12 2.92
CA GLY A 291 -20.97 14.80 2.16
C GLY A 291 -19.82 15.73 2.53
N LEU A 292 -20.07 17.05 2.59
CA LEU A 292 -19.07 18.05 2.99
C LEU A 292 -18.58 17.84 4.43
N SER A 293 -19.48 17.55 5.37
CA SER A 293 -19.10 17.26 6.76
C SER A 293 -18.22 16.01 6.89
N ARG A 294 -18.48 14.97 6.10
CA ARG A 294 -17.64 13.76 6.07
C ARG A 294 -16.30 14.02 5.40
N LEU A 295 -16.31 14.80 4.31
CA LEU A 295 -15.11 15.17 3.59
C LEU A 295 -14.15 15.97 4.47
N THR A 296 -14.63 17.00 5.19
CA THR A 296 -13.78 17.82 6.07
C THR A 296 -13.15 16.99 7.19
N ARG A 297 -13.90 16.07 7.81
CA ARG A 297 -13.35 15.14 8.80
C ARG A 297 -12.28 14.22 8.19
N SER A 298 -12.53 13.68 7.00
CA SER A 298 -11.55 12.83 6.30
C SER A 298 -10.30 13.62 5.90
N LEU A 299 -10.44 14.89 5.50
CA LEU A 299 -9.31 15.75 5.18
C LEU A 299 -8.42 16.03 6.39
N VAL A 300 -9.04 16.32 7.55
CA VAL A 300 -8.30 16.51 8.81
C VAL A 300 -7.57 15.23 9.18
N GLY A 301 -8.26 14.07 9.18
CA GLY A 301 -7.61 12.78 9.50
C GLY A 301 -6.47 12.41 8.55
N LEU A 302 -6.60 12.69 7.25
CA LEU A 302 -5.51 12.46 6.30
C LEU A 302 -4.27 13.31 6.61
N ARG A 303 -4.45 14.55 7.04
CA ARG A 303 -3.32 15.44 7.40
C ARG A 303 -2.55 14.97 8.63
N GLU A 304 -3.17 14.16 9.48
CA GLU A 304 -2.53 13.55 10.65
C GLU A 304 -1.66 12.35 10.27
N VAL A 305 -1.99 11.65 9.17
CA VAL A 305 -1.33 10.38 8.78
C VAL A 305 -0.37 10.52 7.61
N THR A 306 -0.46 11.59 6.80
CA THR A 306 0.43 11.75 5.65
C THR A 306 0.71 13.22 5.31
N PRO A 307 1.97 13.57 4.96
CA PRO A 307 2.36 14.90 4.52
C PRO A 307 2.13 15.16 3.02
N VAL A 308 1.76 14.13 2.22
CA VAL A 308 1.67 14.28 0.76
C VAL A 308 0.56 15.26 0.34
N PRO A 309 0.64 15.85 -0.89
CA PRO A 309 -0.39 16.74 -1.41
C PRO A 309 -1.76 16.06 -1.42
N VAL A 310 -2.79 16.75 -0.89
CA VAL A 310 -4.19 16.30 -0.92
C VAL A 310 -5.00 17.24 -1.79
N HIS A 311 -5.55 16.71 -2.88
CA HIS A 311 -6.42 17.39 -3.84
C HIS A 311 -7.87 16.99 -3.58
N VAL A 312 -8.70 17.96 -3.24
CA VAL A 312 -10.12 17.70 -2.94
C VAL A 312 -10.95 17.73 -4.22
N VAL A 313 -11.79 16.72 -4.39
CA VAL A 313 -12.79 16.66 -5.48
C VAL A 313 -14.19 16.69 -4.87
N ILE A 314 -14.92 17.80 -5.14
CA ILE A 314 -16.32 17.95 -4.77
C ILE A 314 -17.19 17.43 -5.92
N ASN A 315 -17.72 16.24 -5.77
CA ASN A 315 -18.51 15.58 -6.78
C ASN A 315 -20.00 15.89 -6.67
N ARG A 316 -20.74 15.69 -7.76
CA ARG A 316 -22.19 15.91 -7.88
C ARG A 316 -22.63 17.37 -7.64
N MET A 317 -21.79 18.32 -8.08
CA MET A 317 -22.18 19.74 -8.08
C MET A 317 -23.40 19.97 -8.98
N ARG A 318 -24.37 20.69 -8.48
CA ARG A 318 -25.61 21.07 -9.18
C ARG A 318 -26.26 22.29 -8.56
N ASP A 319 -26.95 23.08 -9.36
CA ASP A 319 -27.53 24.36 -8.93
C ASP A 319 -28.63 24.18 -7.85
N SER A 320 -29.32 23.04 -7.84
CA SER A 320 -30.38 22.73 -6.85
C SER A 320 -29.89 22.61 -5.41
N LEU A 321 -28.56 22.57 -5.16
CA LEU A 321 -28.00 22.57 -3.81
C LEU A 321 -28.12 23.95 -3.12
N GLY A 322 -28.25 25.04 -3.87
CA GLY A 322 -28.29 26.37 -3.35
C GLY A 322 -26.98 26.93 -2.78
N TRP A 323 -25.89 26.14 -2.85
CA TRP A 323 -24.55 26.54 -2.41
C TRP A 323 -23.74 27.07 -3.57
N LYS A 324 -22.99 28.14 -3.36
CA LYS A 324 -21.97 28.58 -4.30
C LYS A 324 -20.69 27.80 -4.08
N ARG A 325 -19.86 27.70 -5.13
CA ARG A 325 -18.53 27.09 -5.02
C ARG A 325 -17.66 27.78 -3.98
N SER A 326 -17.75 29.11 -3.87
CA SER A 326 -17.06 29.90 -2.84
C SER A 326 -17.44 29.45 -1.42
N ASP A 327 -18.74 29.26 -1.16
CA ASP A 327 -19.22 28.90 0.18
C ASP A 327 -18.69 27.52 0.61
N ILE A 328 -18.61 26.56 -0.34
CA ILE A 328 -18.02 25.24 -0.12
C ILE A 328 -16.51 25.35 0.10
N GLN A 329 -15.84 26.16 -0.68
CA GLN A 329 -14.39 26.39 -0.56
C GLN A 329 -14.06 27.00 0.81
N ASP A 330 -14.76 28.06 1.22
CA ASP A 330 -14.57 28.71 2.52
C ASP A 330 -14.84 27.74 3.68
N LEU A 331 -15.87 26.90 3.55
CA LEU A 331 -16.14 25.85 4.53
C LEU A 331 -14.96 24.87 4.68
N ILE A 332 -14.43 24.36 3.57
CA ILE A 332 -13.34 23.36 3.61
C ILE A 332 -12.07 24.00 4.18
N THR A 333 -11.69 25.18 3.71
CA THR A 333 -10.45 25.86 4.13
C THR A 333 -10.49 26.32 5.59
N THR A 334 -11.68 26.45 6.19
CA THR A 334 -11.82 26.70 7.63
C THR A 334 -11.28 25.55 8.49
N TYR A 335 -11.34 24.32 8.01
CA TYR A 335 -10.93 23.13 8.78
C TYR A 335 -9.55 22.60 8.41
N ALA A 336 -9.19 22.66 7.13
CA ALA A 336 -7.88 22.23 6.63
C ALA A 336 -7.62 22.85 5.25
N GLU A 337 -6.35 23.07 4.92
CA GLU A 337 -5.95 23.58 3.61
C GLU A 337 -5.59 22.42 2.67
N PRO A 338 -6.47 22.06 1.72
CA PRO A 338 -6.11 21.14 0.66
C PRO A 338 -5.16 21.82 -0.35
N THR A 339 -4.41 21.02 -1.11
CA THR A 339 -3.55 21.55 -2.17
C THR A 339 -4.37 22.21 -3.25
N THR A 340 -5.50 21.61 -3.63
CA THR A 340 -6.47 22.19 -4.58
C THR A 340 -7.89 21.72 -4.27
N ILE A 341 -8.89 22.43 -4.82
CA ILE A 341 -10.30 22.03 -4.79
C ILE A 341 -10.85 22.02 -6.23
N THR A 342 -11.29 20.85 -6.68
CA THR A 342 -11.91 20.64 -7.99
C THR A 342 -13.39 20.36 -7.83
N PHE A 343 -14.24 21.07 -8.59
CA PHE A 343 -15.69 20.88 -8.58
C PHE A 343 -16.14 20.09 -9.81
N VAL A 344 -16.72 18.93 -9.58
CA VAL A 344 -17.19 18.02 -10.63
C VAL A 344 -18.71 18.05 -10.71
N PRO A 345 -19.29 18.38 -11.87
CA PRO A 345 -20.73 18.47 -12.03
C PRO A 345 -21.41 17.11 -11.96
N LEU A 346 -22.70 17.11 -11.60
CA LEU A 346 -23.56 15.93 -11.69
C LEU A 346 -23.85 15.62 -13.17
N ASP A 347 -23.49 14.41 -13.63
CA ASP A 347 -23.77 13.89 -14.97
C ASP A 347 -24.37 12.49 -14.87
N LEU A 348 -25.67 12.39 -14.61
CA LEU A 348 -26.35 11.11 -14.53
C LEU A 348 -26.33 10.37 -15.88
N ALA A 349 -26.62 11.08 -16.97
CA ALA A 349 -26.74 10.46 -18.29
C ALA A 349 -25.40 9.89 -18.81
N GLY A 350 -24.29 10.60 -18.57
CA GLY A 350 -22.95 10.10 -18.93
C GLY A 350 -22.55 8.89 -18.11
N VAL A 351 -22.79 8.97 -16.80
CA VAL A 351 -22.46 7.89 -15.85
C VAL A 351 -23.30 6.62 -16.14
N ASP A 352 -24.61 6.76 -16.33
CA ASP A 352 -25.49 5.63 -16.65
C ASP A 352 -25.05 4.94 -17.94
N ARG A 353 -24.73 5.70 -18.99
CA ARG A 353 -24.22 5.11 -20.24
C ARG A 353 -22.90 4.37 -20.04
N SER A 354 -21.98 4.95 -19.27
CA SER A 354 -20.69 4.32 -18.92
C SER A 354 -20.91 2.97 -18.24
N MET A 355 -21.73 2.96 -17.19
CA MET A 355 -21.99 1.75 -16.40
C MET A 355 -22.73 0.67 -17.21
N VAL A 356 -23.76 1.04 -17.99
CA VAL A 356 -24.51 0.08 -18.80
C VAL A 356 -23.65 -0.55 -19.90
N GLN A 357 -22.69 0.23 -20.44
CA GLN A 357 -21.79 -0.26 -21.48
C GLN A 357 -20.55 -0.98 -20.93
N GLY A 358 -20.31 -0.94 -19.62
CA GLY A 358 -19.07 -1.46 -19.03
C GLY A 358 -17.82 -0.76 -19.58
N LYS A 359 -17.88 0.55 -19.78
CA LYS A 359 -16.81 1.38 -20.36
C LYS A 359 -16.52 2.58 -19.49
N SER A 360 -15.28 3.05 -19.54
CA SER A 360 -14.91 4.31 -18.87
C SER A 360 -15.67 5.51 -19.47
N LEU A 361 -15.82 6.59 -18.70
CA LEU A 361 -16.37 7.86 -19.23
C LEU A 361 -15.58 8.39 -20.41
N VAL A 362 -14.28 8.10 -20.46
CA VAL A 362 -13.37 8.50 -21.55
C VAL A 362 -13.76 7.81 -22.87
N GLU A 363 -14.10 6.54 -22.82
CA GLU A 363 -14.54 5.77 -24.00
C GLU A 363 -15.96 6.16 -24.45
N VAL A 364 -16.84 6.46 -23.51
CA VAL A 364 -18.21 6.91 -23.83
C VAL A 364 -18.21 8.34 -24.39
N GLY A 365 -17.28 9.19 -23.90
CA GLY A 365 -17.13 10.57 -24.32
C GLY A 365 -18.24 11.51 -23.85
N ASN A 366 -18.11 12.78 -24.22
CA ASN A 366 -19.11 13.83 -24.00
C ASN A 366 -19.65 14.00 -22.56
N SER A 367 -18.82 13.73 -21.55
CA SER A 367 -19.16 13.99 -20.15
C SER A 367 -18.53 15.28 -19.64
N PRO A 368 -19.28 16.16 -18.97
CA PRO A 368 -18.71 17.35 -18.33
C PRO A 368 -17.75 17.01 -17.18
N ILE A 369 -17.81 15.78 -16.65
CA ILE A 369 -16.88 15.26 -15.64
C ILE A 369 -15.45 15.23 -16.20
N LEU A 370 -15.25 14.84 -17.46
CA LEU A 370 -13.94 14.79 -18.10
C LEU A 370 -13.27 16.16 -18.09
N LYS A 371 -14.00 17.19 -18.55
CA LYS A 371 -13.50 18.57 -18.60
C LYS A 371 -13.15 19.12 -17.21
N ALA A 372 -13.88 18.68 -16.18
CA ALA A 372 -13.62 19.11 -14.81
C ALA A 372 -12.37 18.44 -14.22
N LEU A 373 -12.05 17.20 -14.62
CA LEU A 373 -10.92 16.43 -14.09
C LEU A 373 -9.62 16.60 -14.89
N GLU A 374 -9.68 16.97 -16.18
CA GLU A 374 -8.47 17.17 -17.01
C GLU A 374 -7.41 18.10 -16.35
N PRO A 375 -7.76 19.27 -15.78
CA PRO A 375 -6.76 20.13 -15.12
C PRO A 375 -6.12 19.50 -13.87
N LEU A 376 -6.82 18.57 -13.20
CA LEU A 376 -6.33 17.88 -12.02
C LEU A 376 -5.16 16.94 -12.35
N LEU A 377 -5.13 16.36 -13.57
CA LEU A 377 -4.08 15.42 -13.98
C LEU A 377 -2.68 16.03 -13.87
N THR A 378 -2.49 17.25 -14.38
CA THR A 378 -1.20 17.95 -14.28
C THR A 378 -0.78 18.16 -12.81
N LEU A 379 -1.74 18.47 -11.94
CA LEU A 379 -1.45 18.72 -10.52
C LEU A 379 -1.05 17.45 -9.75
N VAL A 380 -1.61 16.30 -10.11
CA VAL A 380 -1.35 15.04 -9.38
C VAL A 380 -0.22 14.22 -9.98
N PHE A 381 0.01 14.29 -11.30
CA PHE A 381 1.04 13.49 -11.98
C PHE A 381 2.30 14.28 -12.36
N ASP A 382 2.17 15.58 -12.64
CA ASP A 382 3.26 16.43 -13.14
C ASP A 382 3.42 17.69 -12.25
N PRO A 383 3.54 17.56 -10.90
CA PRO A 383 3.73 18.73 -10.05
C PRO A 383 5.06 19.39 -10.39
N SER A 384 5.01 20.69 -10.70
CA SER A 384 6.17 21.57 -10.98
C SER A 384 7.00 21.85 -9.75
#